data_3c9b9e22c272ba6483883637876717e8
#
_entry.id   3c9b9e22c272ba6483883637876717e8
#
_cell.length_a   1.000
_cell.length_b   1.000
_cell.length_c   1.000
_cell.angle_alpha   90.00
_cell.angle_beta   90.00
_cell.angle_gamma   90.00
#
_symmetry.space_group_name_H-M   'P 1'
#
loop_
_entity.id
_entity.type
_entity.pdbx_description
1 polymer ?
#
loop_
_entity_poly.entity_id
_entity_poly.type
_entity_poly.pdbx_seq_one_letter_code
_entity_poly.pdbx_strand_id
1 'polypeptide(L)'
;MKFVLALHAHMPYVRAHGVWPFGEETLYEVMAETYLPLAEMLDRLWDEGVAAPLTLGLTPILIEQLADADVQEGFSRYARGRLERAESDVKRYHGGPLEPSAEFQQAFWEHTIAGFESRNRNLPVAFHRAQERGQIELITSSATHGYSPLLGYPEALTAQVRTGVHTYRRRFRADPVGYWLPEMAYRPAGLWTPPVPGPPAGFRAGVDEFLMDAGLRYAFTDAALVEGGEPAGPYGSSKQRAAGERASRVLELPSGLRMLARNRETSLVVWSADHGYPGDPAYREFHRKDPDSGLHHWRVTSRQAQLGEKAPYDPEAARARVRVHAEHFSNLLKKMAHRDPAAVVTAAYDAELFGHWWFEGVDWLEQVYRNLRASEPEPVPARVAVQDQAVSLTLPEGSWGEGGDHRVWLNEQTRDYWRTVYEAEAEMILSTRRCHDEHLRTLKQMMRELLLLESSDWPFLIHTGQAAGYARERYREHARNFFSLANDLHSGRIPANLADLEYADNPFPEASPHHYLPRDP
;
A
#
# COMPACT_ATOMS: atom_id res chain seq x y z
N MET A 1 -7.33 -19.39 18.87
CA MET A 1 -6.36 -18.67 18.02
C MET A 1 -7.03 -17.43 17.43
N LYS A 2 -6.40 -16.27 17.55
CA LYS A 2 -6.85 -15.05 16.84
C LYS A 2 -6.28 -15.01 15.43
N PHE A 3 -7.10 -14.55 14.49
CA PHE A 3 -6.69 -14.36 13.10
C PHE A 3 -6.85 -12.89 12.72
N VAL A 4 -5.77 -12.27 12.28
CA VAL A 4 -5.73 -10.89 11.80
C VAL A 4 -5.53 -10.92 10.29
N LEU A 5 -6.48 -10.38 9.54
CA LEU A 5 -6.28 -10.03 8.13
C LEU A 5 -5.94 -8.54 8.06
N ALA A 6 -4.78 -8.22 7.55
CA ALA A 6 -4.31 -6.85 7.35
C ALA A 6 -4.01 -6.60 5.87
N LEU A 7 -4.62 -5.58 5.31
CA LEU A 7 -4.36 -5.14 3.94
C LEU A 7 -3.71 -3.75 3.97
N HIS A 8 -2.71 -3.57 3.12
CA HIS A 8 -2.02 -2.30 2.92
C HIS A 8 -2.36 -1.76 1.53
N ALA A 9 -3.06 -0.64 1.49
CA ALA A 9 -3.42 0.04 0.25
C ALA A 9 -2.49 1.23 0.02
N HIS A 10 -1.74 1.16 -1.07
CA HIS A 10 -0.78 2.19 -1.44
C HIS A 10 -0.64 2.32 -2.96
N MET A 11 -0.65 3.57 -3.44
CA MET A 11 -0.27 3.92 -4.80
C MET A 11 0.58 5.19 -4.77
N PRO A 12 1.62 5.28 -5.63
CA PRO A 12 2.40 6.50 -5.77
C PRO A 12 1.53 7.69 -6.17
N TYR A 13 2.02 8.90 -5.93
CA TYR A 13 1.31 10.09 -6.36
C TYR A 13 1.37 10.25 -7.87
N VAL A 14 0.22 10.16 -8.53
CA VAL A 14 0.09 10.22 -10.00
C VAL A 14 -0.79 11.35 -10.50
N ARG A 15 -1.57 12.00 -9.61
CA ARG A 15 -2.48 13.10 -9.94
C ARG A 15 -1.73 14.22 -10.68
N ALA A 16 -2.27 14.67 -11.82
CA ALA A 16 -1.74 15.72 -12.70
C ALA A 16 -0.35 15.41 -13.31
N HIS A 17 0.13 14.17 -13.24
CA HIS A 17 1.42 13.75 -13.82
C HIS A 17 1.28 12.79 -14.99
N GLY A 18 0.24 12.98 -15.80
CA GLY A 18 -0.06 12.18 -16.96
C GLY A 18 -0.99 11.01 -16.70
N VAL A 19 -1.56 10.47 -17.77
CA VAL A 19 -2.56 9.42 -17.68
C VAL A 19 -1.94 8.05 -17.98
N TRP A 20 -1.27 7.90 -19.09
CA TRP A 20 -0.72 6.65 -19.61
C TRP A 20 0.76 6.82 -20.01
N PRO A 21 1.64 5.80 -19.87
CA PRO A 21 1.36 4.42 -19.42
C PRO A 21 1.45 4.19 -17.90
N PHE A 22 2.00 5.08 -17.11
CA PHE A 22 2.30 4.89 -15.68
C PHE A 22 1.70 5.98 -14.78
N GLY A 23 0.68 6.68 -15.26
CA GLY A 23 0.05 7.78 -14.54
C GLY A 23 -1.29 7.39 -13.91
N GLU A 24 -2.26 8.29 -14.01
CA GLU A 24 -3.57 8.18 -13.39
C GLU A 24 -4.35 6.92 -13.81
N GLU A 25 -4.11 6.36 -15.01
CA GLU A 25 -4.78 5.14 -15.47
C GLU A 25 -4.53 3.97 -14.53
N THR A 26 -3.31 3.82 -13.99
CA THR A 26 -3.00 2.75 -13.03
C THR A 26 -3.81 2.90 -11.74
N LEU A 27 -3.95 4.13 -11.23
CA LEU A 27 -4.80 4.41 -10.07
C LEU A 27 -6.28 4.08 -10.38
N TYR A 28 -6.77 4.42 -11.57
CA TYR A 28 -8.15 4.13 -11.96
C TYR A 28 -8.39 2.62 -12.13
N GLU A 29 -7.44 1.87 -12.66
CA GLU A 29 -7.53 0.40 -12.71
C GLU A 29 -7.65 -0.19 -11.29
N VAL A 30 -6.80 0.24 -10.37
CA VAL A 30 -6.84 -0.23 -8.98
C VAL A 30 -8.12 0.21 -8.25
N MET A 31 -8.61 1.43 -8.50
CA MET A 31 -9.90 1.87 -7.95
C MET A 31 -11.06 0.96 -8.41
N ALA A 32 -11.09 0.59 -9.69
CA ALA A 32 -12.14 -0.26 -10.26
C ALA A 32 -12.04 -1.73 -9.82
N GLU A 33 -10.84 -2.26 -9.72
CA GLU A 33 -10.61 -3.69 -9.55
C GLU A 33 -10.36 -4.09 -8.08
N THR A 34 -9.88 -3.16 -7.23
CA THR A 34 -9.57 -3.43 -5.82
C THR A 34 -10.41 -2.61 -4.85
N TYR A 35 -10.27 -1.27 -4.86
CA TYR A 35 -10.79 -0.46 -3.75
C TYR A 35 -12.31 -0.39 -3.73
N LEU A 36 -12.96 -0.22 -4.87
CA LEU A 36 -14.41 -0.24 -4.96
C LEU A 36 -14.99 -1.63 -4.65
N PRO A 37 -14.53 -2.73 -5.26
CA PRO A 37 -14.97 -4.07 -4.90
C PRO A 37 -14.76 -4.42 -3.42
N LEU A 38 -13.66 -3.97 -2.81
CA LEU A 38 -13.38 -4.16 -1.39
C LEU A 38 -14.43 -3.45 -0.51
N ALA A 39 -14.77 -2.19 -0.84
CA ALA A 39 -15.81 -1.45 -0.14
C ALA A 39 -17.19 -2.13 -0.30
N GLU A 40 -17.48 -2.65 -1.48
CA GLU A 40 -18.71 -3.39 -1.76
C GLU A 40 -18.78 -4.72 -1.02
N MET A 41 -17.69 -5.47 -0.97
CA MET A 41 -17.56 -6.69 -0.18
C MET A 41 -17.91 -6.42 1.30
N LEU A 42 -17.36 -5.36 1.87
CA LEU A 42 -17.63 -4.97 3.26
C LEU A 42 -19.13 -4.66 3.48
N ASP A 43 -19.77 -3.96 2.54
CA ASP A 43 -21.20 -3.67 2.62
C ASP A 43 -22.03 -4.98 2.54
N ARG A 44 -21.74 -5.87 1.57
CA ARG A 44 -22.45 -7.16 1.44
C ARG A 44 -22.33 -8.02 2.69
N LEU A 45 -21.10 -8.16 3.23
CA LEU A 45 -20.88 -8.96 4.45
C LEU A 45 -21.58 -8.36 5.67
N TRP A 46 -21.64 -7.02 5.76
CA TRP A 46 -22.39 -6.34 6.81
C TRP A 46 -23.90 -6.64 6.73
N ASP A 47 -24.48 -6.52 5.54
CA ASP A 47 -25.92 -6.77 5.31
C ASP A 47 -26.30 -8.23 5.56
N GLU A 48 -25.38 -9.16 5.30
CA GLU A 48 -25.51 -10.59 5.61
C GLU A 48 -25.30 -10.93 7.11
N GLY A 49 -24.86 -9.97 7.92
CA GLY A 49 -24.50 -10.20 9.33
C GLY A 49 -23.26 -11.10 9.47
N VAL A 50 -22.34 -11.04 8.52
CA VAL A 50 -21.05 -11.74 8.56
C VAL A 50 -19.98 -10.79 9.08
N ALA A 51 -19.39 -11.13 10.22
CA ALA A 51 -18.27 -10.37 10.75
C ALA A 51 -17.06 -10.46 9.81
N ALA A 52 -16.56 -9.32 9.38
CA ALA A 52 -15.37 -9.21 8.54
C ALA A 52 -14.38 -8.19 9.14
N PRO A 53 -13.78 -8.51 10.29
CA PRO A 53 -12.87 -7.59 10.99
C PRO A 53 -11.55 -7.48 10.23
N LEU A 54 -11.52 -6.58 9.26
CA LEU A 54 -10.34 -6.25 8.45
C LEU A 54 -9.57 -5.11 9.11
N THR A 55 -8.24 -5.20 9.18
CA THR A 55 -7.36 -4.05 9.42
C THR A 55 -6.88 -3.54 8.06
N LEU A 56 -7.30 -2.33 7.69
CA LEU A 56 -6.98 -1.71 6.40
C LEU A 56 -6.06 -0.51 6.59
N GLY A 57 -4.82 -0.65 6.14
CA GLY A 57 -3.87 0.44 6.03
C GLY A 57 -4.14 1.23 4.75
N LEU A 58 -4.57 2.47 4.90
CA LEU A 58 -4.65 3.41 3.79
C LEU A 58 -3.50 4.40 3.91
N THR A 59 -2.58 4.42 2.94
CA THR A 59 -1.51 5.41 2.97
C THR A 59 -2.08 6.83 2.82
N PRO A 60 -1.52 7.81 3.54
CA PRO A 60 -2.02 9.17 3.47
C PRO A 60 -2.05 9.73 2.05
N ILE A 61 -1.01 9.45 1.25
CA ILE A 61 -0.94 9.87 -0.15
C ILE A 61 -2.05 9.26 -1.01
N LEU A 62 -2.45 8.01 -0.75
CA LEU A 62 -3.56 7.38 -1.44
C LEU A 62 -4.89 8.01 -1.02
N ILE A 63 -5.09 8.27 0.29
CA ILE A 63 -6.29 8.94 0.79
C ILE A 63 -6.47 10.31 0.12
N GLU A 64 -5.38 11.09 -0.04
CA GLU A 64 -5.43 12.39 -0.70
C GLU A 64 -5.90 12.26 -2.15
N GLN A 65 -5.34 11.31 -2.90
CA GLN A 65 -5.72 11.07 -4.30
C GLN A 65 -7.18 10.59 -4.44
N LEU A 66 -7.60 9.61 -3.64
CA LEU A 66 -8.97 9.07 -3.71
C LEU A 66 -10.04 10.11 -3.30
N ALA A 67 -9.67 11.11 -2.52
CA ALA A 67 -10.56 12.20 -2.11
C ALA A 67 -10.47 13.45 -3.00
N ASP A 68 -9.56 13.46 -3.98
CA ASP A 68 -9.39 14.59 -4.90
C ASP A 68 -10.49 14.59 -5.97
N ALA A 69 -11.09 15.76 -6.21
CA ALA A 69 -12.22 15.91 -7.14
C ALA A 69 -11.82 15.64 -8.61
N ASP A 70 -10.59 16.02 -9.00
CA ASP A 70 -10.10 15.80 -10.37
C ASP A 70 -9.86 14.31 -10.60
N VAL A 71 -9.33 13.57 -9.60
CA VAL A 71 -9.17 12.12 -9.65
C VAL A 71 -10.53 11.42 -9.72
N GLN A 72 -11.51 11.85 -8.94
CA GLN A 72 -12.87 11.26 -8.95
C GLN A 72 -13.55 11.47 -10.32
N GLU A 73 -13.46 12.66 -10.89
CA GLU A 73 -14.00 12.93 -12.23
C GLU A 73 -13.21 12.19 -13.32
N GLY A 74 -11.89 12.12 -13.18
CA GLY A 74 -11.01 11.34 -14.07
C GLY A 74 -11.40 9.86 -14.09
N PHE A 75 -11.60 9.27 -12.92
CA PHE A 75 -12.08 7.89 -12.78
C PHE A 75 -13.45 7.68 -13.45
N SER A 76 -14.39 8.61 -13.24
CA SER A 76 -15.71 8.52 -13.87
C SER A 76 -15.63 8.55 -15.40
N ARG A 77 -14.76 9.38 -15.98
CA ARG A 77 -14.50 9.39 -17.44
C ARG A 77 -13.84 8.10 -17.90
N TYR A 78 -12.85 7.63 -17.16
CA TYR A 78 -12.16 6.37 -17.45
C TYR A 78 -13.12 5.19 -17.48
N ALA A 79 -13.95 5.02 -16.45
CA ALA A 79 -14.90 3.92 -16.35
C ALA A 79 -15.93 3.92 -17.50
N ARG A 80 -16.46 5.09 -17.87
CA ARG A 80 -17.36 5.22 -19.05
C ARG A 80 -16.66 4.82 -20.35
N GLY A 81 -15.41 5.27 -20.55
CA GLY A 81 -14.64 4.89 -21.74
C GLY A 81 -14.34 3.38 -21.78
N ARG A 82 -14.14 2.73 -20.63
CA ARG A 82 -14.01 1.28 -20.55
C ARG A 82 -15.31 0.56 -20.85
N LEU A 83 -16.45 1.07 -20.40
CA LEU A 83 -17.78 0.53 -20.74
C LEU A 83 -18.04 0.59 -22.25
N GLU A 84 -17.80 1.74 -22.91
CA GLU A 84 -17.95 1.89 -24.36
C GLU A 84 -17.11 0.86 -25.14
N ARG A 85 -15.88 0.58 -24.69
CA ARG A 85 -15.02 -0.45 -25.27
C ARG A 85 -15.58 -1.86 -25.03
N ALA A 86 -16.11 -2.13 -23.84
CA ALA A 86 -16.73 -3.41 -23.53
C ALA A 86 -17.99 -3.68 -24.38
N GLU A 87 -18.85 -2.67 -24.58
CA GLU A 87 -20.00 -2.74 -25.48
C GLU A 87 -19.58 -3.01 -26.94
N SER A 88 -18.45 -2.44 -27.38
CA SER A 88 -17.87 -2.72 -28.68
C SER A 88 -17.38 -4.17 -28.79
N ASP A 89 -16.75 -4.69 -27.73
CA ASP A 89 -16.24 -6.06 -27.69
C ASP A 89 -17.38 -7.08 -27.68
N VAL A 90 -18.51 -6.82 -26.99
CA VAL A 90 -19.70 -7.67 -27.06
C VAL A 90 -20.19 -7.83 -28.51
N LYS A 91 -20.23 -6.74 -29.27
CA LYS A 91 -20.62 -6.78 -30.70
C LYS A 91 -19.57 -7.52 -31.54
N ARG A 92 -18.29 -7.26 -31.30
CA ARG A 92 -17.16 -7.84 -32.05
C ARG A 92 -17.03 -9.34 -31.84
N TYR A 93 -17.25 -9.82 -30.62
CA TYR A 93 -17.08 -11.22 -30.23
C TYR A 93 -18.37 -12.04 -30.27
N HIS A 94 -19.48 -11.46 -30.72
CA HIS A 94 -20.76 -12.14 -30.79
C HIS A 94 -20.67 -13.47 -31.58
N GLY A 95 -21.19 -14.56 -31.00
CA GLY A 95 -21.12 -15.91 -31.54
C GLY A 95 -19.72 -16.57 -31.44
N GLY A 96 -18.74 -15.88 -30.85
CA GLY A 96 -17.37 -16.35 -30.74
C GLY A 96 -16.97 -16.82 -29.32
N PRO A 97 -15.80 -17.42 -29.17
CA PRO A 97 -15.35 -17.97 -27.88
C PRO A 97 -15.07 -16.92 -26.80
N LEU A 98 -14.95 -15.64 -27.16
CA LEU A 98 -14.74 -14.53 -26.21
C LEU A 98 -16.02 -13.83 -25.81
N GLU A 99 -17.18 -14.17 -26.39
CA GLU A 99 -18.46 -13.52 -26.07
C GLU A 99 -18.79 -13.55 -24.58
N PRO A 100 -18.68 -14.68 -23.83
CA PRO A 100 -19.00 -14.69 -22.40
C PRO A 100 -18.09 -13.74 -21.58
N SER A 101 -16.84 -13.62 -21.98
CA SER A 101 -15.90 -12.70 -21.33
C SER A 101 -16.19 -11.24 -21.69
N ALA A 102 -16.63 -10.95 -22.92
CA ALA A 102 -17.00 -9.60 -23.32
C ALA A 102 -18.27 -9.12 -22.58
N GLU A 103 -19.30 -9.98 -22.49
CA GLU A 103 -20.50 -9.71 -21.70
C GLU A 103 -20.16 -9.50 -20.20
N PHE A 104 -19.25 -10.30 -19.65
CA PHE A 104 -18.77 -10.12 -18.30
C PHE A 104 -18.08 -8.76 -18.12
N GLN A 105 -17.23 -8.33 -19.05
CA GLN A 105 -16.57 -7.02 -19.00
C GLN A 105 -17.58 -5.86 -19.07
N GLN A 106 -18.61 -5.96 -19.92
CA GLN A 106 -19.66 -4.95 -19.96
C GLN A 106 -20.39 -4.86 -18.60
N ALA A 107 -20.85 -5.97 -18.06
CA ALA A 107 -21.54 -6.00 -16.78
C ALA A 107 -20.64 -5.49 -15.62
N PHE A 108 -19.35 -5.81 -15.64
CA PHE A 108 -18.37 -5.31 -14.67
C PHE A 108 -18.27 -3.77 -14.69
N TRP A 109 -18.14 -3.15 -15.86
CA TRP A 109 -18.01 -1.70 -15.95
C TRP A 109 -19.32 -0.97 -15.66
N GLU A 110 -20.48 -1.53 -16.04
CA GLU A 110 -21.79 -1.01 -15.64
C GLU A 110 -21.94 -1.01 -14.11
N HIS A 111 -21.57 -2.11 -13.47
CA HIS A 111 -21.59 -2.25 -12.01
C HIS A 111 -20.60 -1.29 -11.34
N THR A 112 -19.38 -1.17 -11.86
CA THR A 112 -18.33 -0.26 -11.35
C THR A 112 -18.81 1.19 -11.34
N ILE A 113 -19.42 1.66 -12.43
CA ILE A 113 -19.98 3.02 -12.52
C ILE A 113 -21.08 3.21 -11.47
N ALA A 114 -22.04 2.31 -11.41
CA ALA A 114 -23.16 2.40 -10.46
C ALA A 114 -22.67 2.34 -9.00
N GLY A 115 -21.73 1.45 -8.70
CA GLY A 115 -21.13 1.30 -7.37
C GLY A 115 -20.37 2.54 -6.91
N PHE A 116 -19.62 3.17 -7.79
CA PHE A 116 -18.88 4.40 -7.48
C PHE A 116 -19.82 5.59 -7.25
N GLU A 117 -20.81 5.78 -8.13
CA GLU A 117 -21.81 6.84 -7.99
C GLU A 117 -22.64 6.68 -6.69
N SER A 118 -23.05 5.45 -6.35
CA SER A 118 -23.82 5.17 -5.12
C SER A 118 -23.06 5.53 -3.83
N ARG A 119 -21.73 5.59 -3.89
CA ARG A 119 -20.83 6.00 -2.81
C ARG A 119 -20.43 7.47 -2.88
N ASN A 120 -21.19 8.29 -3.64
CA ASN A 120 -20.88 9.69 -3.89
C ASN A 120 -19.44 9.89 -4.39
N ARG A 121 -18.91 8.94 -5.16
CA ARG A 121 -17.57 8.94 -5.74
C ARG A 121 -16.42 9.01 -4.72
N ASN A 122 -16.67 8.70 -3.45
CA ASN A 122 -15.71 8.92 -2.35
C ASN A 122 -15.41 7.62 -1.59
N LEU A 123 -14.36 6.91 -2.01
CA LEU A 123 -13.95 5.63 -1.41
C LEU A 123 -13.42 5.79 0.04
N PRO A 124 -12.61 6.82 0.40
CA PRO A 124 -12.22 7.03 1.80
C PRO A 124 -13.41 7.15 2.76
N VAL A 125 -14.49 7.81 2.33
CA VAL A 125 -15.72 7.92 3.13
C VAL A 125 -16.43 6.55 3.25
N ALA A 126 -16.42 5.73 2.20
CA ALA A 126 -16.98 4.39 2.26
C ALA A 126 -16.27 3.51 3.30
N PHE A 127 -14.93 3.50 3.31
CA PHE A 127 -14.15 2.79 4.33
C PHE A 127 -14.32 3.37 5.74
N HIS A 128 -14.41 4.69 5.86
CA HIS A 128 -14.68 5.32 7.16
C HIS A 128 -16.01 4.89 7.75
N ARG A 129 -17.08 4.80 6.94
CA ARG A 129 -18.37 4.26 7.38
C ARG A 129 -18.27 2.83 7.88
N ALA A 130 -17.47 1.98 7.22
CA ALA A 130 -17.22 0.62 7.68
C ALA A 130 -16.48 0.59 9.04
N GLN A 131 -15.59 1.56 9.29
CA GLN A 131 -14.96 1.74 10.61
C GLN A 131 -15.96 2.25 11.65
N GLU A 132 -16.79 3.25 11.34
CA GLU A 132 -17.77 3.82 12.28
C GLU A 132 -18.78 2.77 12.78
N ARG A 133 -19.18 1.82 11.91
CA ARG A 133 -20.04 0.68 12.31
C ARG A 133 -19.26 -0.47 13.00
N GLY A 134 -17.94 -0.29 13.23
CA GLY A 134 -17.11 -1.24 13.97
C GLY A 134 -16.72 -2.49 13.17
N GLN A 135 -16.95 -2.51 11.87
CA GLN A 135 -16.65 -3.66 11.02
C GLN A 135 -15.17 -3.79 10.70
N ILE A 136 -14.48 -2.69 10.45
CA ILE A 136 -13.04 -2.68 10.14
C ILE A 136 -12.27 -1.74 11.08
N GLU A 137 -10.95 -1.85 11.01
CA GLU A 137 -10.02 -0.89 11.58
C GLU A 137 -9.22 -0.23 10.45
N LEU A 138 -9.25 1.11 10.37
CA LEU A 138 -8.35 1.87 9.52
C LEU A 138 -7.08 2.21 10.29
N ILE A 139 -5.93 2.04 9.65
CA ILE A 139 -4.62 2.45 10.16
C ILE A 139 -3.93 3.38 9.17
N THR A 140 -2.90 4.09 9.64
CA THR A 140 -2.12 5.02 8.82
C THR A 140 -0.76 4.45 8.43
N SER A 141 0.01 5.23 7.68
CA SER A 141 1.40 5.00 7.30
C SER A 141 2.14 6.35 7.25
N SER A 142 3.41 6.38 6.80
CA SER A 142 4.10 7.63 6.49
C SER A 142 3.40 8.37 5.33
N ALA A 143 3.58 9.68 5.29
CA ALA A 143 2.85 10.58 4.39
C ALA A 143 2.82 10.08 2.94
N THR A 144 3.99 9.85 2.37
CA THR A 144 4.19 9.42 0.98
C THR A 144 4.86 8.04 0.87
N HIS A 145 4.68 7.19 1.89
CA HIS A 145 5.34 5.89 1.95
C HIS A 145 6.87 5.99 1.95
N GLY A 146 7.44 7.06 2.58
CA GLY A 146 8.88 7.25 2.67
C GLY A 146 9.57 6.09 3.40
N TYR A 147 10.68 5.60 2.83
CA TYR A 147 11.40 4.42 3.35
C TYR A 147 12.14 4.75 4.65
N SER A 148 11.46 4.60 5.76
CA SER A 148 11.83 5.11 7.10
C SER A 148 13.28 4.83 7.55
N PRO A 149 13.87 3.62 7.37
CA PRO A 149 15.24 3.34 7.80
C PRO A 149 16.31 4.18 7.12
N LEU A 150 16.07 4.60 5.88
CA LEU A 150 17.04 5.29 5.04
C LEU A 150 16.84 6.81 4.99
N LEU A 151 15.78 7.37 5.58
CA LEU A 151 15.67 8.83 5.72
C LEU A 151 16.84 9.38 6.54
N GLY A 152 17.50 10.40 6.00
CA GLY A 152 18.80 10.85 6.48
C GLY A 152 18.74 11.63 7.79
N TYR A 153 17.64 12.33 8.05
CA TYR A 153 17.48 13.20 9.22
C TYR A 153 16.26 12.80 10.06
N PRO A 154 16.35 12.86 11.40
CA PRO A 154 15.22 12.61 12.30
C PRO A 154 14.01 13.47 11.99
N GLU A 155 14.22 14.71 11.56
CA GLU A 155 13.20 15.67 11.18
C GLU A 155 12.39 15.18 9.96
N ALA A 156 13.04 14.57 8.95
CA ALA A 156 12.37 14.01 7.79
C ALA A 156 11.45 12.84 8.18
N LEU A 157 11.93 11.91 9.00
CA LEU A 157 11.09 10.83 9.52
C LEU A 157 9.93 11.38 10.37
N THR A 158 10.18 12.39 11.20
CA THR A 158 9.12 13.09 11.97
C THR A 158 8.06 13.68 11.05
N ALA A 159 8.48 14.35 9.96
CA ALA A 159 7.58 14.96 9.00
C ALA A 159 6.72 13.91 8.29
N GLN A 160 7.30 12.81 7.84
CA GLN A 160 6.59 11.69 7.23
C GLN A 160 5.54 11.10 8.18
N VAL A 161 5.91 10.76 9.41
CA VAL A 161 5.01 10.13 10.39
C VAL A 161 3.89 11.09 10.82
N ARG A 162 4.24 12.32 11.22
CA ARG A 162 3.25 13.29 11.72
C ARG A 162 2.28 13.77 10.64
N THR A 163 2.76 13.97 9.42
CA THR A 163 1.87 14.30 8.30
C THR A 163 0.88 13.17 8.05
N GLY A 164 1.33 11.91 8.12
CA GLY A 164 0.45 10.75 8.03
C GLY A 164 -0.63 10.72 9.11
N VAL A 165 -0.26 10.96 10.36
CA VAL A 165 -1.21 11.05 11.49
C VAL A 165 -2.19 12.23 11.31
N HIS A 166 -1.72 13.38 10.85
CA HIS A 166 -2.58 14.55 10.61
C HIS A 166 -3.58 14.30 9.49
N THR A 167 -3.16 13.68 8.39
CA THR A 167 -4.05 13.30 7.29
C THR A 167 -5.14 12.35 7.77
N TYR A 168 -4.79 11.34 8.55
CA TYR A 168 -5.75 10.41 9.15
C TYR A 168 -6.77 11.17 10.03
N ARG A 169 -6.30 12.01 10.94
CA ARG A 169 -7.16 12.82 11.83
C ARG A 169 -8.13 13.69 11.04
N ARG A 170 -7.64 14.37 10.02
CA ARG A 170 -8.45 15.25 9.17
C ARG A 170 -9.53 14.48 8.42
N ARG A 171 -9.17 13.32 7.87
CA ARG A 171 -10.08 12.53 7.04
C ARG A 171 -11.07 11.69 7.85
N PHE A 172 -10.64 11.13 8.96
CA PHE A 172 -11.43 10.15 9.73
C PHE A 172 -11.86 10.67 11.12
N ARG A 173 -11.48 11.90 11.48
CA ARG A 173 -11.85 12.56 12.75
C ARG A 173 -11.57 11.69 13.99
N ALA A 174 -10.53 10.89 13.93
CA ALA A 174 -10.09 9.97 14.97
C ALA A 174 -8.56 9.92 15.02
N ASP A 175 -8.01 9.43 16.12
CA ASP A 175 -6.58 9.18 16.23
C ASP A 175 -6.25 7.77 15.69
N PRO A 176 -5.24 7.63 14.80
CA PRO A 176 -4.79 6.32 14.40
C PRO A 176 -4.05 5.64 15.56
N VAL A 177 -4.28 4.35 15.73
CA VAL A 177 -3.59 3.55 16.76
C VAL A 177 -2.53 2.66 16.12
N GLY A 178 -2.83 2.12 14.94
CA GLY A 178 -1.96 1.25 14.15
C GLY A 178 -1.23 1.98 13.03
N TYR A 179 -0.10 1.42 12.65
CA TYR A 179 0.76 1.96 11.60
C TYR A 179 1.27 0.84 10.69
N TRP A 180 1.23 1.09 9.39
CA TRP A 180 1.93 0.24 8.45
C TRP A 180 3.30 0.85 8.16
N LEU A 181 4.36 0.15 8.57
CA LEU A 181 5.72 0.52 8.20
C LEU A 181 5.87 0.39 6.67
N PRO A 182 6.24 1.46 5.95
CA PRO A 182 6.56 1.34 4.53
C PRO A 182 7.52 0.18 4.29
N GLU A 183 7.11 -0.77 3.40
CA GLU A 183 7.88 -1.97 3.07
C GLU A 183 8.19 -2.90 4.27
N MET A 184 7.39 -2.81 5.34
CA MET A 184 7.69 -3.41 6.65
C MET A 184 9.13 -3.12 7.11
N ALA A 185 9.68 -2.01 6.65
CA ALA A 185 11.06 -1.63 6.88
C ALA A 185 11.26 -1.01 8.26
N TYR A 186 12.22 -1.56 8.99
CA TYR A 186 12.49 -1.20 10.37
C TYR A 186 14.00 -1.00 10.60
N ARG A 187 14.35 -0.02 11.46
CA ARG A 187 15.68 0.18 12.00
C ARG A 187 15.57 0.45 13.51
N PRO A 188 16.26 -0.34 14.35
CA PRO A 188 16.32 -0.09 15.80
C PRO A 188 17.16 1.15 16.12
N ALA A 189 17.05 1.63 17.36
CA ALA A 189 17.98 2.64 17.87
C ALA A 189 19.42 2.11 17.86
N GLY A 190 20.36 2.96 17.44
CA GLY A 190 21.76 2.55 17.38
C GLY A 190 22.66 3.53 16.63
N LEU A 191 23.93 3.14 16.49
CA LEU A 191 24.88 3.87 15.64
C LEU A 191 24.51 3.64 14.18
N TRP A 192 24.34 4.74 13.47
CA TRP A 192 23.98 4.74 12.06
C TRP A 192 25.02 5.50 11.25
N THR A 193 25.40 4.92 10.12
CA THR A 193 26.28 5.56 9.13
C THR A 193 25.49 5.73 7.85
N PRO A 194 25.40 6.96 7.29
CA PRO A 194 24.66 7.16 6.05
C PRO A 194 25.26 6.32 4.91
N PRO A 195 24.43 5.63 4.13
CA PRO A 195 24.91 4.77 3.04
C PRO A 195 25.48 5.56 1.85
N VAL A 196 25.14 6.83 1.77
CA VAL A 196 25.71 7.80 0.81
C VAL A 196 26.08 9.09 1.56
N PRO A 197 27.02 9.92 1.05
CA PRO A 197 27.38 11.17 1.69
C PRO A 197 26.18 12.12 1.89
N GLY A 198 26.15 12.81 3.03
CA GLY A 198 25.11 13.79 3.38
C GLY A 198 24.96 13.94 4.89
N PRO A 199 24.04 13.22 5.53
CA PRO A 199 23.82 13.31 6.97
C PRO A 199 25.05 12.90 7.79
N PRO A 200 25.24 13.45 9.01
CA PRO A 200 26.31 13.01 9.89
C PRO A 200 26.05 11.58 10.39
N ALA A 201 27.11 10.77 10.47
CA ALA A 201 27.08 9.52 11.21
C ALA A 201 26.89 9.80 12.71
N GLY A 202 26.19 8.91 13.42
CA GLY A 202 25.96 9.07 14.85
C GLY A 202 24.87 8.15 15.38
N PHE A 203 24.54 8.34 16.65
CA PHE A 203 23.42 7.62 17.26
C PHE A 203 22.09 8.14 16.70
N ARG A 204 21.20 7.21 16.34
CA ARG A 204 19.85 7.48 15.85
C ARG A 204 18.83 6.75 16.72
N ALA A 205 17.75 7.42 17.03
CA ALA A 205 16.58 6.78 17.63
C ALA A 205 15.97 5.72 16.68
N GLY A 206 15.36 4.70 17.23
CA GLY A 206 14.66 3.67 16.46
C GLY A 206 13.42 4.23 15.76
N VAL A 207 13.02 3.64 14.65
CA VAL A 207 11.79 4.02 13.94
C VAL A 207 10.58 3.92 14.87
N ASP A 208 10.55 2.91 15.74
CA ASP A 208 9.53 2.67 16.74
C ASP A 208 9.36 3.83 17.73
N GLU A 209 10.44 4.52 18.11
CA GLU A 209 10.38 5.67 19.01
C GLU A 209 9.62 6.85 18.36
N PHE A 210 9.83 7.09 17.06
CA PHE A 210 9.08 8.12 16.31
C PHE A 210 7.58 7.79 16.23
N LEU A 211 7.23 6.51 16.09
CA LEU A 211 5.85 6.06 16.06
C LEU A 211 5.18 6.28 17.42
N MET A 212 5.86 5.88 18.51
CA MET A 212 5.35 6.08 19.88
C MET A 212 5.13 7.56 20.20
N ASP A 213 6.06 8.43 19.83
CA ASP A 213 5.96 9.88 19.99
C ASP A 213 4.79 10.50 19.19
N ALA A 214 4.44 9.90 18.07
CA ALA A 214 3.29 10.32 17.28
C ALA A 214 1.94 9.80 17.82
N GLY A 215 1.96 9.00 18.89
CA GLY A 215 0.77 8.43 19.52
C GLY A 215 0.36 7.06 19.01
N LEU A 216 1.13 6.46 18.11
CA LEU A 216 0.89 5.12 17.56
C LEU A 216 1.27 4.05 18.59
N ARG A 217 0.65 2.88 18.54
CA ARG A 217 0.81 1.84 19.56
C ARG A 217 1.21 0.50 19.03
N TYR A 218 0.98 0.24 17.74
CA TYR A 218 1.42 -1.00 17.10
C TYR A 218 1.72 -0.79 15.62
N ALA A 219 2.52 -1.70 15.08
CA ALA A 219 2.84 -1.78 13.66
C ALA A 219 2.97 -3.25 13.20
N PHE A 220 3.26 -3.43 11.92
CA PHE A 220 3.48 -4.75 11.32
C PHE A 220 4.95 -4.93 10.95
N THR A 221 5.41 -6.19 11.00
CA THR A 221 6.76 -6.59 10.58
C THR A 221 6.71 -7.91 9.81
N ASP A 222 7.81 -8.31 9.20
CA ASP A 222 7.91 -9.63 8.56
C ASP A 222 8.43 -10.71 9.53
N ALA A 223 7.93 -11.93 9.37
CA ALA A 223 8.41 -13.06 10.17
C ALA A 223 9.92 -13.29 10.03
N ALA A 224 10.52 -12.92 8.89
CA ALA A 224 11.96 -13.04 8.68
C ALA A 224 12.77 -12.17 9.64
N LEU A 225 12.27 -10.99 10.03
CA LEU A 225 12.92 -10.15 11.03
C LEU A 225 12.82 -10.73 12.45
N VAL A 226 11.78 -11.52 12.71
CA VAL A 226 11.54 -12.14 14.04
C VAL A 226 12.31 -13.45 14.22
N GLU A 227 12.36 -14.27 13.20
CA GLU A 227 12.82 -15.67 13.25
C GLU A 227 14.07 -15.91 12.38
N GLY A 228 14.45 -14.92 11.59
CA GLY A 228 15.48 -15.06 10.56
C GLY A 228 14.99 -15.77 9.30
N GLY A 229 15.85 -15.83 8.30
CA GLY A 229 15.55 -16.36 6.99
C GLY A 229 15.18 -15.26 5.99
N GLU A 230 14.59 -15.64 4.86
CA GLU A 230 14.17 -14.71 3.82
C GLU A 230 12.68 -14.38 3.95
N PRO A 231 12.26 -13.14 3.64
CA PRO A 231 10.85 -12.76 3.59
C PRO A 231 10.05 -13.61 2.60
N ALA A 232 8.78 -13.84 2.92
CA ALA A 232 7.85 -14.49 2.00
C ALA A 232 7.37 -13.46 0.96
N GLY A 233 7.69 -13.67 -0.31
CA GLY A 233 7.30 -12.78 -1.40
C GLY A 233 7.44 -13.47 -2.76
N PRO A 234 7.10 -12.78 -3.86
CA PRO A 234 7.22 -13.34 -5.21
C PRO A 234 8.66 -13.70 -5.57
N TYR A 235 9.62 -13.07 -4.93
CA TYR A 235 11.07 -13.29 -5.11
C TYR A 235 11.69 -14.15 -4.00
N GLY A 236 10.90 -14.51 -2.97
CA GLY A 236 11.38 -15.29 -1.82
C GLY A 236 11.56 -16.76 -2.15
N SER A 237 12.58 -17.40 -1.58
CA SER A 237 12.85 -18.82 -1.77
C SER A 237 11.81 -19.69 -1.07
N SER A 238 11.38 -20.75 -1.75
CA SER A 238 10.52 -21.81 -1.18
C SER A 238 11.26 -22.73 -0.20
N LYS A 239 12.57 -22.60 -0.06
CA LYS A 239 13.39 -23.40 0.88
C LYS A 239 13.28 -22.80 2.29
N GLN A 240 12.40 -23.34 3.11
CA GLN A 240 12.06 -22.68 4.35
C GLN A 240 12.23 -23.54 5.59
N ARG A 241 12.70 -22.88 6.68
CA ARG A 241 12.50 -23.34 8.04
C ARG A 241 11.02 -23.35 8.38
N ALA A 242 10.58 -24.29 9.22
CA ALA A 242 9.25 -24.27 9.81
C ALA A 242 9.02 -22.91 10.50
N ALA A 243 7.78 -22.40 10.42
CA ALA A 243 7.41 -21.20 11.14
C ALA A 243 7.77 -21.34 12.61
N GLY A 244 8.56 -20.40 13.14
CA GLY A 244 8.87 -20.35 14.56
C GLY A 244 7.65 -19.88 15.34
N GLU A 245 7.64 -20.15 16.63
CA GLU A 245 6.51 -19.80 17.51
C GLU A 245 6.40 -18.30 17.76
N ARG A 246 7.50 -17.53 17.66
CA ARG A 246 7.55 -16.11 18.02
C ARG A 246 6.77 -15.22 17.05
N ALA A 247 6.84 -15.48 15.75
CA ALA A 247 6.08 -14.72 14.75
C ALA A 247 4.55 -14.90 14.87
N SER A 248 4.10 -15.86 15.68
CA SER A 248 2.69 -16.08 16.00
C SER A 248 2.31 -15.55 17.38
N ARG A 249 3.04 -14.57 17.89
CA ARG A 249 2.75 -13.85 19.14
C ARG A 249 2.72 -12.35 18.92
N VAL A 250 2.08 -11.64 19.82
CA VAL A 250 2.27 -10.19 19.92
C VAL A 250 3.69 -9.94 20.42
N LEU A 251 4.42 -9.07 19.76
CA LEU A 251 5.77 -8.69 20.14
C LEU A 251 5.75 -7.31 20.76
N GLU A 252 6.65 -7.03 21.69
CA GLU A 252 6.81 -5.70 22.29
C GLU A 252 8.27 -5.28 22.21
N LEU A 253 8.50 -4.15 21.56
CA LEU A 253 9.83 -3.55 21.40
C LEU A 253 10.22 -2.78 22.67
N PRO A 254 11.51 -2.47 22.86
CA PRO A 254 11.99 -1.70 24.02
C PRO A 254 11.31 -0.34 24.20
N SER A 255 10.85 0.29 23.14
CA SER A 255 10.05 1.53 23.15
C SER A 255 8.63 1.36 23.69
N GLY A 256 8.14 0.12 23.83
CA GLY A 256 6.75 -0.22 24.14
C GLY A 256 5.84 -0.33 22.90
N LEU A 257 6.36 -0.09 21.69
CA LEU A 257 5.60 -0.34 20.48
C LEU A 257 5.35 -1.84 20.31
N ARG A 258 4.10 -2.22 20.05
CA ARG A 258 3.73 -3.61 19.78
C ARG A 258 3.81 -3.92 18.30
N MET A 259 4.19 -5.16 17.97
CA MET A 259 4.34 -5.59 16.58
C MET A 259 3.57 -6.90 16.34
N LEU A 260 2.98 -6.99 15.16
CA LEU A 260 2.40 -8.21 14.61
C LEU A 260 3.23 -8.64 13.40
N ALA A 261 3.70 -9.89 13.42
CA ALA A 261 4.53 -10.39 12.33
C ALA A 261 3.69 -11.08 11.25
N ARG A 262 3.95 -10.75 9.99
CA ARG A 262 3.32 -11.38 8.83
C ARG A 262 3.60 -12.88 8.83
N ASN A 263 2.55 -13.68 8.91
CA ASN A 263 2.68 -15.13 8.97
C ASN A 263 3.12 -15.72 7.62
N ARG A 264 4.12 -16.59 7.66
CA ARG A 264 4.76 -17.17 6.49
C ARG A 264 3.86 -18.14 5.73
N GLU A 265 3.15 -19.02 6.44
CA GLU A 265 2.30 -20.05 5.81
C GLU A 265 1.14 -19.40 5.04
N THR A 266 0.48 -18.39 5.63
CA THR A 266 -0.59 -17.63 4.96
C THR A 266 -0.06 -16.81 3.79
N SER A 267 1.16 -16.27 3.89
CA SER A 267 1.76 -15.50 2.81
C SER A 267 2.08 -16.36 1.60
N LEU A 268 2.64 -17.55 1.79
CA LEU A 268 3.07 -18.42 0.70
C LEU A 268 1.94 -18.92 -0.18
N VAL A 269 0.79 -19.26 0.40
CA VAL A 269 -0.36 -19.75 -0.39
C VAL A 269 -0.97 -18.67 -1.28
N VAL A 270 -0.64 -17.40 -1.03
CA VAL A 270 -1.09 -16.26 -1.83
C VAL A 270 0.03 -15.74 -2.73
N TRP A 271 1.24 -15.47 -2.20
CA TRP A 271 2.32 -14.81 -2.93
C TRP A 271 3.21 -15.75 -3.76
N SER A 272 3.24 -17.06 -3.48
CA SER A 272 4.16 -17.95 -4.18
C SER A 272 3.91 -17.96 -5.68
N ALA A 273 4.94 -17.64 -6.47
CA ALA A 273 4.91 -17.76 -7.93
C ALA A 273 4.66 -19.21 -8.39
N ASP A 274 5.12 -20.21 -7.59
CA ASP A 274 5.01 -21.62 -7.94
C ASP A 274 3.66 -22.24 -7.52
N HIS A 275 3.13 -21.85 -6.38
CA HIS A 275 1.99 -22.52 -5.75
C HIS A 275 0.88 -21.58 -5.27
N GLY A 276 1.07 -20.25 -5.35
CA GLY A 276 0.07 -19.26 -4.92
C GLY A 276 -1.22 -19.33 -5.72
N TYR A 277 -2.32 -19.01 -5.06
CA TYR A 277 -3.65 -19.03 -5.67
C TYR A 277 -3.76 -18.19 -6.96
N PRO A 278 -3.17 -16.98 -7.06
CA PRO A 278 -3.30 -16.14 -8.26
C PRO A 278 -2.87 -16.80 -9.56
N GLY A 279 -1.99 -17.80 -9.49
CA GLY A 279 -1.53 -18.57 -10.65
C GLY A 279 -2.45 -19.72 -11.08
N ASP A 280 -3.67 -19.84 -10.54
CA ASP A 280 -4.61 -20.89 -10.94
C ASP A 280 -5.03 -20.74 -12.42
N PRO A 281 -5.06 -21.83 -13.19
CA PRO A 281 -5.40 -21.81 -14.61
C PRO A 281 -6.73 -21.17 -14.99
N ALA A 282 -7.70 -21.13 -14.09
CA ALA A 282 -9.05 -20.58 -14.34
C ALA A 282 -9.14 -19.07 -14.13
N TYR A 283 -8.21 -18.48 -13.38
CA TYR A 283 -8.28 -17.05 -13.02
C TYR A 283 -7.93 -16.14 -14.20
N ARG A 284 -8.39 -14.87 -14.13
CA ARG A 284 -8.14 -13.88 -15.17
C ARG A 284 -6.64 -13.61 -15.32
N GLU A 285 -6.16 -13.58 -16.56
CA GLU A 285 -4.77 -13.25 -16.91
C GLU A 285 -4.56 -11.74 -16.79
N PHE A 286 -3.53 -11.35 -16.06
CA PHE A 286 -3.21 -9.95 -15.81
C PHE A 286 -2.50 -9.26 -16.98
N HIS A 287 -1.58 -9.96 -17.65
CA HIS A 287 -0.69 -9.32 -18.65
C HIS A 287 -1.31 -9.26 -20.06
N ARG A 288 -2.27 -10.15 -20.38
CA ARG A 288 -2.87 -10.18 -21.70
C ARG A 288 -4.08 -9.28 -21.79
N LYS A 289 -3.92 -8.16 -22.51
CA LYS A 289 -5.01 -7.23 -22.86
C LYS A 289 -5.38 -7.40 -24.32
N ASP A 290 -6.63 -7.15 -24.66
CA ASP A 290 -7.08 -7.05 -26.04
C ASP A 290 -6.41 -5.85 -26.72
N PRO A 291 -5.85 -6.00 -27.94
CA PRO A 291 -5.09 -4.93 -28.58
C PRO A 291 -5.92 -3.72 -28.99
N ASP A 292 -7.23 -3.89 -29.21
CA ASP A 292 -8.12 -2.82 -29.64
C ASP A 292 -8.83 -2.13 -28.44
N SER A 293 -9.38 -2.93 -27.52
CA SER A 293 -10.13 -2.42 -26.39
C SER A 293 -9.27 -2.20 -25.13
N GLY A 294 -8.15 -2.91 -25.01
CA GLY A 294 -7.34 -2.94 -23.79
C GLY A 294 -8.00 -3.68 -22.64
N LEU A 295 -9.07 -4.47 -22.86
CA LEU A 295 -9.77 -5.24 -21.86
C LEU A 295 -9.17 -6.65 -21.72
N HIS A 296 -9.48 -7.30 -20.58
CA HIS A 296 -8.96 -8.63 -20.26
C HIS A 296 -10.00 -9.71 -20.57
N HIS A 297 -9.74 -10.54 -21.59
CA HIS A 297 -10.64 -11.60 -22.04
C HIS A 297 -10.08 -13.00 -21.86
N TRP A 298 -8.89 -13.13 -21.26
CA TRP A 298 -8.20 -14.41 -21.17
C TRP A 298 -7.96 -14.82 -19.71
N ARG A 299 -7.76 -16.12 -19.52
CA ARG A 299 -7.40 -16.71 -18.23
C ARG A 299 -5.94 -17.16 -18.22
N VAL A 300 -5.40 -17.41 -17.04
CA VAL A 300 -4.01 -17.88 -16.83
C VAL A 300 -3.72 -19.13 -17.65
N THR A 301 -4.65 -20.05 -17.80
CA THR A 301 -4.55 -21.27 -18.62
C THR A 301 -3.52 -22.26 -18.09
N SER A 302 -2.29 -21.83 -17.96
CA SER A 302 -1.21 -22.49 -17.22
C SER A 302 -0.10 -21.49 -16.95
N ARG A 303 0.77 -21.78 -15.98
CA ARG A 303 1.93 -20.94 -15.64
C ARG A 303 2.97 -20.89 -16.76
N GLN A 304 2.99 -21.92 -17.64
CA GLN A 304 3.93 -22.05 -18.75
C GLN A 304 3.39 -21.50 -20.07
N ALA A 305 2.07 -21.27 -20.17
CA ALA A 305 1.44 -20.78 -21.40
C ALA A 305 1.93 -19.38 -21.74
N GLN A 306 2.40 -19.19 -22.97
CA GLN A 306 2.75 -17.86 -23.48
C GLN A 306 1.50 -16.99 -23.63
N LEU A 307 1.67 -15.67 -23.68
CA LEU A 307 0.53 -14.75 -23.76
C LEU A 307 -0.40 -15.05 -24.95
N GLY A 308 0.14 -15.45 -26.12
CA GLY A 308 -0.64 -15.82 -27.29
C GLY A 308 -1.46 -17.12 -27.14
N GLU A 309 -1.09 -17.99 -26.20
CA GLU A 309 -1.71 -19.31 -25.99
C GLU A 309 -2.78 -19.31 -24.88
N LYS A 310 -3.02 -18.18 -24.25
CA LYS A 310 -4.01 -18.07 -23.16
C LYS A 310 -5.41 -18.33 -23.69
N ALA A 311 -6.17 -19.17 -23.00
CA ALA A 311 -7.55 -19.51 -23.34
C ALA A 311 -8.55 -18.43 -22.87
N PRO A 312 -9.76 -18.38 -23.45
CA PRO A 312 -10.81 -17.48 -23.02
C PRO A 312 -11.10 -17.58 -21.52
N TYR A 313 -11.37 -16.43 -20.90
CA TYR A 313 -11.75 -16.36 -19.50
C TYR A 313 -13.19 -16.83 -19.31
N ASP A 314 -13.39 -17.67 -18.29
CA ASP A 314 -14.69 -18.20 -17.89
C ASP A 314 -14.98 -17.76 -16.44
N PRO A 315 -15.85 -16.76 -16.22
CA PRO A 315 -16.16 -16.25 -14.89
C PRO A 315 -16.75 -17.30 -13.94
N GLU A 316 -17.53 -18.26 -14.45
CA GLU A 316 -18.14 -19.32 -13.62
C GLU A 316 -17.09 -20.32 -13.14
N ALA A 317 -16.19 -20.72 -14.01
CA ALA A 317 -15.06 -21.58 -13.65
C ALA A 317 -14.15 -20.89 -12.61
N ALA A 318 -13.89 -19.58 -12.76
CA ALA A 318 -13.13 -18.79 -11.81
C ALA A 318 -13.80 -18.74 -10.44
N ARG A 319 -15.11 -18.44 -10.37
CA ARG A 319 -15.89 -18.46 -9.11
C ARG A 319 -15.88 -19.81 -8.43
N ALA A 320 -15.92 -20.90 -9.19
CA ALA A 320 -15.79 -22.26 -8.62
C ALA A 320 -14.41 -22.45 -7.94
N ARG A 321 -13.33 -21.93 -8.55
CA ARG A 321 -11.98 -22.00 -7.97
C ARG A 321 -11.83 -21.11 -6.74
N VAL A 322 -12.44 -19.93 -6.72
CA VAL A 322 -12.48 -19.06 -5.53
C VAL A 322 -12.99 -19.83 -4.31
N ARG A 323 -14.11 -20.55 -4.44
CA ARG A 323 -14.65 -21.35 -3.34
C ARG A 323 -13.67 -22.42 -2.83
N VAL A 324 -13.02 -23.13 -3.75
CA VAL A 324 -12.03 -24.17 -3.40
C VAL A 324 -10.83 -23.58 -2.66
N HIS A 325 -10.29 -22.45 -3.15
CA HIS A 325 -9.13 -21.80 -2.51
C HIS A 325 -9.49 -21.15 -1.18
N ALA A 326 -10.67 -20.57 -1.04
CA ALA A 326 -11.13 -20.04 0.24
C ALA A 326 -11.36 -21.15 1.28
N GLU A 327 -11.89 -22.30 0.86
CA GLU A 327 -11.99 -23.46 1.74
C GLU A 327 -10.62 -24.01 2.15
N HIS A 328 -9.68 -24.10 1.20
CA HIS A 328 -8.32 -24.52 1.50
C HIS A 328 -7.65 -23.61 2.54
N PHE A 329 -7.77 -22.27 2.36
CA PHE A 329 -7.21 -21.29 3.28
C PHE A 329 -7.87 -21.37 4.66
N SER A 330 -9.19 -21.47 4.72
CA SER A 330 -9.91 -21.64 5.98
C SER A 330 -9.51 -22.91 6.72
N ASN A 331 -9.29 -24.01 5.99
CA ASN A 331 -8.80 -25.26 6.57
C ASN A 331 -7.34 -25.16 7.03
N LEU A 332 -6.49 -24.38 6.34
CA LEU A 332 -5.14 -24.05 6.82
C LEU A 332 -5.20 -23.34 8.17
N LEU A 333 -6.03 -22.31 8.29
CA LEU A 333 -6.21 -21.56 9.54
C LEU A 333 -6.73 -22.45 10.68
N LYS A 334 -7.69 -23.35 10.41
CA LYS A 334 -8.18 -24.34 11.40
C LYS A 334 -7.08 -25.28 11.88
N LYS A 335 -6.22 -25.75 10.97
CA LYS A 335 -5.06 -26.58 11.34
C LYS A 335 -4.08 -25.80 12.22
N MET A 336 -3.84 -24.52 11.93
CA MET A 336 -3.00 -23.65 12.76
C MET A 336 -3.61 -23.44 14.14
N ALA A 337 -4.92 -23.19 14.23
CA ALA A 337 -5.63 -23.04 15.48
C ALA A 337 -5.57 -24.31 16.35
N HIS A 338 -5.67 -25.48 15.73
CA HIS A 338 -5.52 -26.76 16.42
C HIS A 338 -4.09 -27.01 16.92
N ARG A 339 -3.08 -26.60 16.13
CA ARG A 339 -1.66 -26.73 16.48
C ARG A 339 -1.27 -25.80 17.64
N ASP A 340 -1.76 -24.55 17.61
CA ASP A 340 -1.49 -23.55 18.64
C ASP A 340 -2.73 -22.66 18.89
N PRO A 341 -3.57 -23.02 19.87
CA PRO A 341 -4.77 -22.25 20.19
C PRO A 341 -4.51 -20.83 20.72
N ALA A 342 -3.30 -20.57 21.23
CA ALA A 342 -2.89 -19.26 21.76
C ALA A 342 -2.23 -18.35 20.71
N ALA A 343 -2.08 -18.81 19.47
CA ALA A 343 -1.43 -18.04 18.41
C ALA A 343 -2.26 -16.80 18.00
N VAL A 344 -1.52 -15.75 17.61
CA VAL A 344 -2.02 -14.61 16.83
C VAL A 344 -1.43 -14.73 15.42
N VAL A 345 -2.24 -15.19 14.47
CA VAL A 345 -1.82 -15.37 13.08
C VAL A 345 -2.20 -14.15 12.27
N THR A 346 -1.22 -13.47 11.73
CA THR A 346 -1.40 -12.26 10.93
C THR A 346 -1.16 -12.54 9.46
N ALA A 347 -2.21 -12.53 8.65
CA ALA A 347 -2.14 -12.55 7.20
C ALA A 347 -2.10 -11.10 6.70
N ALA A 348 -0.94 -10.64 6.28
CA ALA A 348 -0.69 -9.25 5.89
C ALA A 348 -0.25 -9.19 4.42
N TYR A 349 -0.93 -8.36 3.61
CA TYR A 349 -0.75 -8.28 2.16
C TYR A 349 -0.93 -6.86 1.65
N ASP A 350 -0.40 -6.58 0.45
CA ASP A 350 -0.82 -5.43 -0.34
C ASP A 350 -2.26 -5.62 -0.82
N ALA A 351 -3.08 -4.58 -0.68
CA ALA A 351 -4.49 -4.63 -1.05
C ALA A 351 -4.67 -4.82 -2.57
N GLU A 352 -3.79 -4.23 -3.37
CA GLU A 352 -3.80 -4.24 -4.83
C GLU A 352 -3.57 -5.65 -5.41
N LEU A 353 -3.03 -6.57 -4.59
CA LEU A 353 -2.99 -7.98 -4.94
C LEU A 353 -4.41 -8.52 -5.18
N PHE A 354 -5.39 -8.11 -4.36
CA PHE A 354 -6.77 -8.56 -4.42
C PHE A 354 -7.60 -7.65 -5.31
N GLY A 355 -7.87 -8.12 -6.53
CA GLY A 355 -8.63 -7.41 -7.55
C GLY A 355 -7.78 -6.94 -8.73
N HIS A 356 -6.69 -6.21 -8.51
CA HIS A 356 -5.87 -5.72 -9.60
C HIS A 356 -4.93 -6.81 -10.16
N TRP A 357 -4.00 -7.32 -9.35
CA TRP A 357 -3.10 -8.39 -9.81
C TRP A 357 -3.74 -9.78 -9.83
N TRP A 358 -4.65 -10.03 -8.92
CA TRP A 358 -5.49 -11.22 -8.85
C TRP A 358 -6.95 -10.81 -8.84
N PHE A 359 -7.58 -10.79 -10.00
CA PHE A 359 -8.91 -10.22 -10.19
C PHE A 359 -9.95 -10.81 -9.23
N GLU A 360 -9.92 -12.09 -9.00
CA GLU A 360 -10.84 -12.81 -8.12
C GLU A 360 -10.49 -12.69 -6.62
N GLY A 361 -9.43 -11.92 -6.29
CA GLY A 361 -8.91 -11.83 -4.93
C GLY A 361 -9.92 -11.26 -3.93
N VAL A 362 -10.73 -10.27 -4.30
CA VAL A 362 -11.75 -9.72 -3.40
C VAL A 362 -12.87 -10.72 -3.16
N ASP A 363 -13.32 -11.45 -4.18
CA ASP A 363 -14.30 -12.53 -4.03
C ASP A 363 -13.77 -13.65 -3.13
N TRP A 364 -12.48 -13.93 -3.21
CA TRP A 364 -11.82 -14.89 -2.33
C TRP A 364 -11.82 -14.42 -0.87
N LEU A 365 -11.47 -13.15 -0.60
CA LEU A 365 -11.54 -12.57 0.74
C LEU A 365 -12.97 -12.69 1.33
N GLU A 366 -13.97 -12.36 0.54
CA GLU A 366 -15.37 -12.46 0.91
C GLU A 366 -15.76 -13.89 1.30
N GLN A 367 -15.36 -14.86 0.48
CA GLN A 367 -15.63 -16.26 0.75
C GLN A 367 -14.88 -16.80 1.97
N VAL A 368 -13.65 -16.32 2.22
CA VAL A 368 -12.89 -16.67 3.44
C VAL A 368 -13.65 -16.22 4.69
N TYR A 369 -14.16 -14.98 4.73
CA TYR A 369 -14.95 -14.49 5.87
C TYR A 369 -16.24 -15.28 6.06
N ARG A 370 -16.95 -15.64 4.99
CA ARG A 370 -18.14 -16.51 5.09
C ARG A 370 -17.80 -17.89 5.67
N ASN A 371 -16.67 -18.46 5.29
CA ASN A 371 -16.22 -19.77 5.79
C ASN A 371 -15.79 -19.73 7.26
N LEU A 372 -15.36 -18.57 7.76
CA LEU A 372 -14.95 -18.38 9.16
C LEU A 372 -16.08 -17.97 10.10
N ARG A 373 -17.28 -17.68 9.59
CA ARG A 373 -18.43 -17.13 10.34
C ARG A 373 -18.78 -17.88 11.64
N ALA A 374 -18.58 -19.19 11.71
CA ALA A 374 -19.00 -20.02 12.83
C ALA A 374 -17.91 -21.01 13.30
N SER A 375 -16.64 -20.70 13.02
CA SER A 375 -15.55 -21.63 13.30
C SER A 375 -14.32 -20.92 13.84
N GLU A 376 -13.50 -21.63 14.61
CA GLU A 376 -12.12 -21.20 14.85
C GLU A 376 -11.32 -21.19 13.54
N PRO A 377 -10.36 -20.25 13.35
CA PRO A 377 -9.96 -19.21 14.31
C PRO A 377 -10.96 -18.05 14.42
N GLU A 378 -10.83 -17.24 15.48
CA GLU A 378 -11.59 -16.00 15.67
C GLU A 378 -10.95 -14.88 14.84
N PRO A 379 -11.62 -14.36 13.79
CA PRO A 379 -11.15 -13.18 13.10
C PRO A 379 -11.30 -11.94 13.98
N VAL A 380 -10.24 -11.15 14.12
CA VAL A 380 -10.23 -9.91 14.93
C VAL A 380 -9.42 -8.82 14.21
N PRO A 381 -9.75 -7.52 14.42
CA PRO A 381 -8.87 -6.45 13.95
C PRO A 381 -7.57 -6.41 14.77
N ALA A 382 -6.53 -5.85 14.18
CA ALA A 382 -5.20 -5.83 14.81
C ALA A 382 -5.19 -5.15 16.18
N ARG A 383 -5.97 -4.05 16.36
CA ARG A 383 -6.11 -3.36 17.65
C ARG A 383 -6.59 -4.26 18.80
N VAL A 384 -7.36 -5.29 18.47
CA VAL A 384 -7.83 -6.28 19.45
C VAL A 384 -6.76 -7.34 19.71
N ALA A 385 -6.11 -7.82 18.64
CA ALA A 385 -5.07 -8.83 18.75
C ALA A 385 -3.88 -8.34 19.58
N VAL A 386 -3.45 -7.10 19.39
CA VAL A 386 -2.30 -6.52 20.11
C VAL A 386 -2.53 -6.32 21.62
N GLN A 387 -3.74 -6.54 22.12
CA GLN A 387 -4.00 -6.52 23.57
C GLN A 387 -3.57 -7.80 24.29
N ASP A 388 -3.26 -8.86 23.55
CA ASP A 388 -2.78 -10.11 24.13
C ASP A 388 -1.41 -9.94 24.79
N GLN A 389 -1.04 -10.93 25.60
CA GLN A 389 0.26 -10.96 26.25
C GLN A 389 1.38 -10.90 25.20
N ALA A 390 2.24 -9.91 25.32
CA ALA A 390 3.34 -9.70 24.41
C ALA A 390 4.63 -10.39 24.86
N VAL A 391 5.45 -10.78 23.89
CA VAL A 391 6.81 -11.25 24.07
C VAL A 391 7.76 -10.10 23.81
N SER A 392 8.58 -9.74 24.79
CA SER A 392 9.59 -8.69 24.61
C SER A 392 10.67 -9.16 23.63
N LEU A 393 10.98 -8.33 22.64
CA LEU A 393 11.94 -8.64 21.58
C LEU A 393 12.60 -7.38 21.06
N THR A 394 13.88 -7.47 20.72
CA THR A 394 14.57 -6.47 19.89
C THR A 394 14.60 -6.97 18.45
N LEU A 395 13.99 -6.23 17.53
CA LEU A 395 14.04 -6.56 16.10
C LEU A 395 15.34 -6.07 15.48
N PRO A 396 15.95 -6.84 14.57
CA PRO A 396 17.05 -6.36 13.74
C PRO A 396 16.56 -5.35 12.71
N GLU A 397 17.48 -4.61 12.14
CA GLU A 397 17.23 -3.79 10.95
C GLU A 397 16.91 -4.66 9.74
N GLY A 398 15.92 -4.25 8.93
CA GLY A 398 15.55 -4.97 7.71
C GLY A 398 14.21 -4.54 7.13
N SER A 399 13.71 -5.33 6.17
CA SER A 399 12.45 -5.09 5.45
C SER A 399 11.81 -6.41 5.00
N TRP A 400 10.66 -6.35 4.33
CA TRP A 400 10.07 -7.52 3.67
C TRP A 400 10.55 -7.73 2.22
N GLY A 401 11.46 -6.85 1.74
CA GLY A 401 12.03 -6.94 0.41
C GLY A 401 12.97 -8.12 0.23
N GLU A 402 13.46 -8.30 -0.99
CA GLU A 402 14.44 -9.34 -1.33
C GLU A 402 15.63 -9.34 -0.38
N GLY A 403 15.94 -10.51 0.16
CA GLY A 403 17.04 -10.70 1.11
C GLY A 403 16.76 -10.18 2.53
N GLY A 404 15.61 -9.55 2.80
CA GLY A 404 15.23 -9.04 4.12
C GLY A 404 15.99 -7.78 4.56
N ASP A 405 16.75 -7.16 3.67
CA ASP A 405 17.52 -5.94 3.90
C ASP A 405 17.03 -4.77 3.03
N HIS A 406 17.87 -3.77 2.81
CA HIS A 406 17.51 -2.56 2.06
C HIS A 406 17.88 -2.60 0.58
N ARG A 407 18.41 -3.72 0.04
CA ARG A 407 18.98 -3.81 -1.32
C ARG A 407 18.03 -3.42 -2.45
N VAL A 408 16.74 -3.58 -2.27
CA VAL A 408 15.72 -3.18 -3.25
C VAL A 408 15.69 -1.66 -3.39
N TRP A 409 15.79 -0.93 -2.27
CA TRP A 409 15.70 0.53 -2.22
C TRP A 409 17.06 1.22 -2.24
N LEU A 410 18.12 0.52 -1.83
CA LEU A 410 19.48 1.03 -1.74
C LEU A 410 20.47 0.13 -2.47
N ASN A 411 20.88 0.55 -3.65
CA ASN A 411 21.84 -0.15 -4.50
C ASN A 411 22.53 0.85 -5.44
N GLU A 412 23.44 0.40 -6.30
CA GLU A 412 24.20 1.28 -7.20
C GLU A 412 23.31 2.14 -8.12
N GLN A 413 22.12 1.64 -8.51
CA GLN A 413 21.19 2.37 -9.39
C GLN A 413 20.43 3.49 -8.66
N THR A 414 20.36 3.42 -7.34
CA THR A 414 19.56 4.33 -6.49
C THR A 414 20.41 5.24 -5.60
N ARG A 415 21.76 5.15 -5.66
CA ARG A 415 22.66 5.99 -4.85
C ARG A 415 22.47 7.49 -5.10
N ASP A 416 22.30 7.90 -6.36
CA ASP A 416 22.10 9.30 -6.71
C ASP A 416 20.74 9.82 -6.22
N TYR A 417 19.70 8.97 -6.24
CA TYR A 417 18.42 9.29 -5.63
C TYR A 417 18.59 9.63 -4.13
N TRP A 418 19.23 8.76 -3.36
CA TRP A 418 19.44 8.99 -1.91
C TRP A 418 20.29 10.22 -1.61
N ARG A 419 21.31 10.50 -2.44
CA ARG A 419 22.07 11.74 -2.30
C ARG A 419 21.19 12.96 -2.48
N THR A 420 20.34 12.96 -3.50
CA THR A 420 19.38 14.05 -3.77
C THR A 420 18.38 14.22 -2.61
N VAL A 421 17.86 13.12 -2.07
CA VAL A 421 16.98 13.15 -0.88
C VAL A 421 17.69 13.80 0.30
N TYR A 422 18.92 13.38 0.63
CA TYR A 422 19.65 13.92 1.77
C TYR A 422 20.00 15.41 1.62
N GLU A 423 20.32 15.84 0.41
CA GLU A 423 20.54 17.26 0.12
C GLU A 423 19.26 18.07 0.31
N ALA A 424 18.13 17.56 -0.14
CA ALA A 424 16.82 18.21 0.01
C ALA A 424 16.34 18.23 1.47
N GLU A 425 16.52 17.14 2.24
CA GLU A 425 16.20 17.09 3.67
C GLU A 425 17.00 18.15 4.45
N ALA A 426 18.33 18.22 4.21
CA ALA A 426 19.20 19.21 4.84
C ALA A 426 18.75 20.65 4.53
N GLU A 427 18.45 20.92 3.27
CA GLU A 427 17.98 22.23 2.81
C GLU A 427 16.60 22.58 3.42
N MET A 428 15.67 21.62 3.51
CA MET A 428 14.37 21.86 4.13
C MET A 428 14.50 22.27 5.60
N ILE A 429 15.38 21.60 6.35
CA ILE A 429 15.67 21.94 7.75
C ILE A 429 16.22 23.35 7.87
N LEU A 430 17.17 23.73 7.00
CA LEU A 430 17.77 25.07 6.98
C LEU A 430 16.73 26.13 6.62
N SER A 431 15.94 25.91 5.59
CA SER A 431 14.90 26.80 5.12
C SER A 431 13.81 27.00 6.18
N THR A 432 13.40 25.94 6.87
CA THR A 432 12.39 26.04 7.94
C THR A 432 12.86 26.89 9.11
N ARG A 433 14.15 26.79 9.50
CA ARG A 433 14.72 27.58 10.58
C ARG A 433 14.85 29.09 10.27
N ARG A 434 14.87 29.45 9.00
CA ARG A 434 15.12 30.82 8.52
C ARG A 434 13.88 31.48 7.92
N CYS A 435 12.79 30.75 7.74
CA CYS A 435 11.61 31.23 7.06
C CYS A 435 10.87 32.29 7.88
N HIS A 436 10.46 33.35 7.20
CA HIS A 436 9.54 34.35 7.72
C HIS A 436 8.11 34.03 7.26
N ASP A 437 7.11 34.51 8.01
CA ASP A 437 5.68 34.22 7.78
C ASP A 437 5.22 34.53 6.35
N GLU A 438 5.77 35.56 5.71
CA GLU A 438 5.45 35.96 4.34
C GLU A 438 5.82 34.88 3.27
N HIS A 439 6.76 33.98 3.59
CA HIS A 439 7.21 32.90 2.72
C HIS A 439 6.65 31.53 3.11
N LEU A 440 5.76 31.46 4.10
CA LEU A 440 5.23 30.19 4.61
C LEU A 440 4.54 29.36 3.52
N ARG A 441 3.89 30.00 2.55
CA ARG A 441 3.23 29.33 1.41
C ARG A 441 4.25 28.60 0.52
N THR A 442 5.38 29.26 0.19
CA THR A 442 6.48 28.66 -0.55
C THR A 442 7.10 27.48 0.22
N LEU A 443 7.34 27.67 1.53
CA LEU A 443 7.92 26.63 2.38
C LEU A 443 7.00 25.41 2.51
N LYS A 444 5.68 25.59 2.54
CA LYS A 444 4.72 24.48 2.51
C LYS A 444 4.80 23.70 1.20
N GLN A 445 4.95 24.36 0.06
CA GLN A 445 5.10 23.68 -1.21
C GLN A 445 6.45 22.94 -1.29
N MET A 446 7.54 23.54 -0.80
CA MET A 446 8.81 22.84 -0.64
C MET A 446 8.67 21.54 0.17
N MET A 447 7.94 21.59 1.29
CA MET A 447 7.67 20.40 2.10
C MET A 447 6.93 19.32 1.29
N ARG A 448 5.91 19.69 0.49
CA ARG A 448 5.18 18.73 -0.35
C ARG A 448 6.09 18.06 -1.39
N GLU A 449 6.90 18.87 -2.07
CA GLU A 449 7.87 18.35 -3.05
C GLU A 449 8.88 17.38 -2.39
N LEU A 450 9.36 17.70 -1.18
CA LEU A 450 10.27 16.82 -0.44
C LEU A 450 9.58 15.52 -0.03
N LEU A 451 8.39 15.59 0.55
CA LEU A 451 7.63 14.39 0.93
C LEU A 451 7.39 13.48 -0.29
N LEU A 452 7.04 14.05 -1.45
CA LEU A 452 6.86 13.31 -2.71
C LEU A 452 8.18 12.76 -3.25
N LEU A 453 9.28 13.49 -3.10
CA LEU A 453 10.62 13.02 -3.44
C LEU A 453 11.05 11.81 -2.61
N GLU A 454 10.69 11.76 -1.31
CA GLU A 454 11.07 10.70 -0.36
C GLU A 454 10.31 9.37 -0.57
N SER A 455 9.34 9.30 -1.49
CA SER A 455 8.54 8.09 -1.71
C SER A 455 9.40 6.86 -2.04
N SER A 456 9.12 5.73 -1.36
CA SER A 456 9.81 4.45 -1.58
C SER A 456 9.57 3.88 -2.98
N ASP A 457 8.53 4.34 -3.66
CA ASP A 457 8.17 3.90 -5.02
C ASP A 457 9.28 4.17 -6.03
N TRP A 458 9.95 5.32 -5.92
CA TRP A 458 10.96 5.70 -6.90
C TRP A 458 12.15 4.73 -6.93
N PRO A 459 12.86 4.47 -5.82
CA PRO A 459 13.94 3.50 -5.83
C PRO A 459 13.47 2.07 -6.11
N PHE A 460 12.25 1.69 -5.69
CA PHE A 460 11.66 0.39 -6.02
C PHE A 460 11.48 0.20 -7.53
N LEU A 461 10.82 1.13 -8.21
CA LEU A 461 10.59 1.07 -9.66
C LEU A 461 11.89 1.14 -10.48
N ILE A 462 12.90 1.85 -9.97
CA ILE A 462 14.24 1.89 -10.58
C ILE A 462 14.89 0.51 -10.48
N HIS A 463 14.84 -0.12 -9.32
CA HIS A 463 15.45 -1.43 -9.06
C HIS A 463 14.77 -2.54 -9.87
N THR A 464 13.45 -2.61 -9.84
CA THR A 464 12.68 -3.65 -10.55
C THR A 464 12.68 -3.49 -12.05
N GLY A 465 12.99 -2.31 -12.56
CA GLY A 465 13.03 -2.00 -13.98
C GLY A 465 11.66 -1.87 -14.65
N GLN A 466 10.55 -2.09 -13.93
CA GLN A 466 9.20 -2.08 -14.49
C GLN A 466 8.80 -0.72 -15.07
N ALA A 467 9.21 0.38 -14.43
CA ALA A 467 8.96 1.76 -14.86
C ALA A 467 10.14 2.69 -14.51
N ALA A 468 11.39 2.21 -14.65
CA ALA A 468 12.59 2.92 -14.19
C ALA A 468 12.77 4.31 -14.81
N GLY A 469 12.42 4.48 -16.09
CA GLY A 469 12.45 5.77 -16.78
C GLY A 469 11.49 6.78 -16.15
N TYR A 470 10.24 6.38 -15.96
CA TYR A 470 9.20 7.17 -15.30
C TYR A 470 9.61 7.56 -13.87
N ALA A 471 10.06 6.60 -13.06
CA ALA A 471 10.47 6.87 -11.70
C ALA A 471 11.63 7.89 -11.61
N ARG A 472 12.64 7.78 -12.54
CA ARG A 472 13.73 8.75 -12.61
C ARG A 472 13.27 10.14 -13.01
N GLU A 473 12.29 10.24 -13.89
CA GLU A 473 11.69 11.52 -14.29
C GLU A 473 10.95 12.16 -13.11
N ARG A 474 10.11 11.39 -12.44
CA ARG A 474 9.28 11.85 -11.32
C ARG A 474 10.13 12.36 -10.14
N TYR A 475 11.07 11.58 -9.61
CA TYR A 475 11.85 12.06 -8.48
C TYR A 475 12.71 13.28 -8.83
N ARG A 476 13.22 13.35 -10.10
CA ARG A 476 13.97 14.52 -10.56
C ARG A 476 13.10 15.76 -10.72
N GLU A 477 11.85 15.59 -11.11
CA GLU A 477 10.88 16.67 -11.19
C GLU A 477 10.64 17.26 -9.80
N HIS A 478 10.30 16.43 -8.79
CA HIS A 478 10.13 16.89 -7.42
C HIS A 478 11.41 17.54 -6.86
N ALA A 479 12.58 16.99 -7.14
CA ALA A 479 13.85 17.60 -6.74
C ALA A 479 14.06 18.97 -7.40
N ARG A 480 13.82 19.10 -8.71
CA ARG A 480 13.94 20.41 -9.40
C ARG A 480 12.98 21.44 -8.82
N ASN A 481 11.73 21.05 -8.60
CA ASN A 481 10.71 21.93 -8.02
C ASN A 481 11.14 22.37 -6.62
N PHE A 482 11.56 21.44 -5.78
CA PHE A 482 12.05 21.70 -4.43
C PHE A 482 13.20 22.71 -4.42
N PHE A 483 14.26 22.47 -5.16
CA PHE A 483 15.44 23.35 -5.18
C PHE A 483 15.17 24.69 -5.86
N SER A 484 14.27 24.76 -6.84
CA SER A 484 13.82 26.03 -7.42
C SER A 484 13.09 26.88 -6.38
N LEU A 485 12.15 26.29 -5.63
CA LEU A 485 11.46 26.95 -4.53
C LEU A 485 12.41 27.42 -3.43
N ALA A 486 13.42 26.60 -3.08
CA ALA A 486 14.46 26.97 -2.11
C ALA A 486 15.28 28.18 -2.56
N ASN A 487 15.68 28.23 -3.83
CA ASN A 487 16.43 29.36 -4.40
C ASN A 487 15.61 30.65 -4.40
N ASP A 488 14.32 30.59 -4.70
CA ASP A 488 13.43 31.74 -4.66
C ASP A 488 13.23 32.21 -3.20
N LEU A 489 13.02 31.29 -2.26
CA LEU A 489 12.92 31.56 -0.83
C LEU A 489 14.16 32.30 -0.31
N HIS A 490 15.36 31.78 -0.61
CA HIS A 490 16.64 32.41 -0.19
C HIS A 490 16.86 33.80 -0.81
N SER A 491 16.26 34.03 -1.98
CA SER A 491 16.33 35.34 -2.65
C SER A 491 15.23 36.30 -2.22
N GLY A 492 14.37 35.91 -1.26
CA GLY A 492 13.23 36.70 -0.81
C GLY A 492 12.15 36.89 -1.90
N ARG A 493 12.10 35.98 -2.89
CA ARG A 493 11.12 36.06 -3.99
C ARG A 493 9.97 35.10 -3.76
N ILE A 494 8.79 35.50 -4.24
CA ILE A 494 7.64 34.58 -4.39
C ILE A 494 7.79 33.90 -5.76
N PRO A 495 7.82 32.54 -5.83
CA PRO A 495 7.95 31.83 -7.09
C PRO A 495 6.82 32.15 -8.06
N ALA A 496 7.13 32.45 -9.32
CA ALA A 496 6.12 32.82 -10.31
C ALA A 496 5.16 31.64 -10.65
N ASN A 497 5.64 30.41 -10.56
CA ASN A 497 4.89 29.17 -10.84
C ASN A 497 4.33 28.50 -9.57
N LEU A 498 4.34 29.18 -8.42
CA LEU A 498 3.90 28.58 -7.15
C LEU A 498 2.46 28.03 -7.23
N ALA A 499 1.55 28.76 -7.89
CA ALA A 499 0.16 28.33 -8.02
C ALA A 499 0.02 27.07 -8.91
N ASP A 500 0.85 26.92 -9.94
CA ASP A 500 0.85 25.74 -10.81
C ASP A 500 1.38 24.52 -10.05
N LEU A 501 2.43 24.69 -9.24
CA LEU A 501 2.96 23.62 -8.38
C LEU A 501 1.95 23.21 -7.30
N GLU A 502 1.28 24.19 -6.67
CA GLU A 502 0.23 23.90 -5.69
C GLU A 502 -0.99 23.22 -6.32
N TYR A 503 -1.25 23.41 -7.60
CA TYR A 503 -2.30 22.69 -8.30
C TYR A 503 -1.87 21.25 -8.63
N ALA A 504 -0.68 21.06 -9.17
CA ALA A 504 -0.17 19.75 -9.56
C ALA A 504 0.11 18.87 -8.32
N ASP A 505 0.87 19.41 -7.35
CA ASP A 505 1.35 18.70 -6.17
C ASP A 505 0.70 19.26 -4.90
N ASN A 506 -0.57 18.93 -4.70
CA ASN A 506 -1.43 19.46 -3.64
C ASN A 506 -1.74 18.54 -2.46
N PRO A 507 -1.08 17.39 -2.22
CA PRO A 507 -1.42 16.56 -1.08
C PRO A 507 -1.14 17.32 0.22
N PHE A 508 -1.77 16.87 1.31
CA PHE A 508 -1.52 17.38 2.66
C PHE A 508 -1.72 18.89 2.82
N PRO A 509 -2.93 19.41 2.67
CA PRO A 509 -3.20 20.86 2.84
C PRO A 509 -2.85 21.37 4.24
N GLU A 510 -2.86 20.49 5.25
CA GLU A 510 -2.45 20.74 6.63
C GLU A 510 -0.94 20.57 6.88
N ALA A 511 -0.14 20.27 5.86
CA ALA A 511 1.30 20.09 6.00
C ALA A 511 1.94 21.25 6.78
N SER A 512 2.71 20.89 7.80
CA SER A 512 3.37 21.85 8.69
C SER A 512 4.89 21.75 8.55
N PRO A 513 5.54 22.73 7.94
CA PRO A 513 7.00 22.77 7.88
C PRO A 513 7.69 22.70 9.24
N HIS A 514 7.00 23.08 10.33
CA HIS A 514 7.54 22.95 11.68
C HIS A 514 7.92 21.53 12.08
N HIS A 515 7.46 20.49 11.36
CA HIS A 515 7.91 19.11 11.58
C HIS A 515 9.41 18.93 11.28
N TYR A 516 10.03 19.84 10.51
CA TYR A 516 11.46 19.88 10.24
C TYR A 516 12.27 20.72 11.22
N LEU A 517 11.67 21.22 12.29
CA LEU A 517 12.41 21.80 13.39
C LEU A 517 12.90 20.71 14.35
N PRO A 518 14.07 20.92 14.99
CA PRO A 518 14.52 20.01 16.03
C PRO A 518 13.45 19.85 17.10
N ARG A 519 13.31 18.65 17.63
CA ARG A 519 12.50 18.44 18.83
C ARG A 519 13.17 19.18 20.00
N ASP A 520 12.40 19.87 20.81
CA ASP A 520 12.90 20.31 22.11
C ASP A 520 13.31 19.06 22.90
N PRO A 521 14.50 19.06 23.55
CA PRO A 521 15.05 17.92 24.23
C PRO A 521 14.19 17.39 25.39
#